data_bcdd29d6285cb16e2c72107aae8ed340
#
_entry.id   bcdd29d6285cb16e2c72107aae8ed340
#
_cell.length_a   1.000
_cell.length_b   1.000
_cell.length_c   1.000
_cell.angle_alpha   90.00
_cell.angle_beta   90.00
_cell.angle_gamma   90.00
#
_symmetry.space_group_name_H-M   'P 1'
#
loop_
_entity.id
_entity.type
_entity.pdbx_description
1 polymer ?
#
loop_
_entity_poly.entity_id
_entity_poly.type
_entity_poly.pdbx_seq_one_letter_code
_entity_poly.pdbx_strand_id
1 'polypeptide(L)'
;MMKHQTISIRNDNVSEVMAQSPLIISASRATDIPAFYTDWFFHRLDMGYVRWRNPFSGQDSYVSFGNTRFIVFWSKNPAPLLPYLSTLKERGIGCYIQYTLNDYETEGLEPNVPPLQQRIETFRRLVDALGIGAVVWRFDPLILTDRITIDTLLEKIAHIADALVGYTEKLVFSFADIESYKKVSRNLRHSGINYREWDEATMREFASRLSAMNRDNWNFRLSTCAEFIDLSEYGIEHNRCIDPELISRLAPDDSALQNFHYNARSDSGQRKACGCILSKDIGAYNTCPHGCLYCYANTSPASAFANYKRALANPLTDSII
;
A
#
# COMPACT_ATOMS: atom_id res chain seq x y z
N MET A 1 -14.30 12.41 -17.24
CA MET A 1 -13.20 11.93 -16.40
C MET A 1 -12.86 13.01 -15.40
N MET A 2 -12.94 12.75 -14.09
CA MET A 2 -12.33 13.65 -13.11
C MET A 2 -10.81 13.65 -13.34
N LYS A 3 -10.22 14.82 -13.50
CA LYS A 3 -8.76 15.00 -13.59
C LYS A 3 -8.31 15.80 -12.38
N HIS A 4 -7.07 15.60 -11.96
CA HIS A 4 -6.46 16.49 -10.97
C HIS A 4 -6.41 17.92 -11.50
N GLN A 5 -6.60 18.89 -10.61
CA GLN A 5 -6.35 20.29 -10.90
C GLN A 5 -4.89 20.45 -11.32
N THR A 6 -4.62 21.36 -12.25
CA THR A 6 -3.25 21.68 -12.68
C THR A 6 -2.95 23.12 -12.29
N ILE A 7 -1.77 23.32 -11.67
CA ILE A 7 -1.30 24.63 -11.22
C ILE A 7 0.12 24.88 -11.74
N SER A 8 0.52 26.15 -11.84
CA SER A 8 1.92 26.52 -12.08
C SER A 8 2.69 26.48 -10.75
N ILE A 9 3.91 25.91 -10.77
CA ILE A 9 4.86 25.87 -9.65
C ILE A 9 6.27 26.26 -10.13
N ARG A 10 7.13 26.65 -9.23
CA ARG A 10 8.58 26.76 -9.50
C ARG A 10 9.28 25.49 -9.01
N ASN A 11 10.07 24.87 -9.90
CA ASN A 11 10.87 23.70 -9.57
C ASN A 11 12.24 24.10 -8.95
N ASP A 12 13.04 23.11 -8.54
CA ASP A 12 14.36 23.34 -7.91
C ASP A 12 15.33 24.13 -8.82
N ASN A 13 15.11 24.12 -10.14
CA ASN A 13 15.88 24.93 -11.12
C ASN A 13 15.30 26.32 -11.34
N VAL A 14 14.37 26.76 -10.49
CA VAL A 14 13.67 28.05 -10.56
C VAL A 14 12.86 28.23 -11.88
N SER A 15 12.59 27.13 -12.58
CA SER A 15 11.78 27.14 -13.79
C SER A 15 10.29 27.02 -13.44
N GLU A 16 9.45 27.73 -14.16
CA GLU A 16 8.00 27.63 -14.05
C GLU A 16 7.50 26.40 -14.82
N VAL A 17 6.79 25.51 -14.14
CA VAL A 17 6.29 24.24 -14.70
C VAL A 17 4.87 23.98 -14.25
N MET A 18 4.11 23.26 -15.09
CA MET A 18 2.76 22.83 -14.76
C MET A 18 2.78 21.55 -13.92
N ALA A 19 2.11 21.56 -12.78
CA ALA A 19 2.02 20.42 -11.88
C ALA A 19 0.57 20.00 -11.62
N GLN A 20 0.33 18.68 -11.53
CA GLN A 20 -0.92 18.15 -10.99
C GLN A 20 -0.99 18.45 -9.50
N SER A 21 -2.14 18.90 -9.02
CA SER A 21 -2.35 19.27 -7.60
C SER A 21 -3.51 18.44 -7.00
N PRO A 22 -3.25 17.19 -6.62
CA PRO A 22 -4.26 16.27 -6.12
C PRO A 22 -4.64 16.59 -4.66
N LEU A 23 -5.89 16.29 -4.29
CA LEU A 23 -6.35 16.28 -2.90
C LEU A 23 -5.79 15.08 -2.14
N ILE A 24 -5.64 13.93 -2.83
CA ILE A 24 -5.22 12.67 -2.21
C ILE A 24 -3.95 12.17 -2.91
N ILE A 25 -2.92 11.93 -2.11
CA ILE A 25 -1.66 11.30 -2.53
C ILE A 25 -1.65 9.84 -2.10
N SER A 26 -1.17 8.95 -2.98
CA SER A 26 -0.80 7.57 -2.67
C SER A 26 0.73 7.47 -2.59
N ALA A 27 1.26 7.15 -1.40
CA ALA A 27 2.69 7.12 -1.12
C ALA A 27 3.12 5.73 -0.60
N SER A 28 3.34 4.70 -1.38
CA SER A 28 2.99 4.47 -2.77
C SER A 28 2.71 2.98 -3.00
N ARG A 29 1.99 2.64 -4.08
CA ARG A 29 1.78 1.22 -4.47
C ARG A 29 3.02 0.59 -5.11
N ALA A 30 3.97 1.39 -5.60
CA ALA A 30 5.14 0.93 -6.34
C ALA A 30 6.44 0.94 -5.53
N THR A 31 6.46 1.72 -4.43
CA THR A 31 7.63 1.94 -3.58
C THR A 31 7.20 1.98 -2.13
N ASP A 32 7.90 1.29 -1.25
CA ASP A 32 7.68 1.45 0.19
C ASP A 32 8.35 2.76 0.67
N ILE A 33 7.64 3.89 0.46
CA ILE A 33 8.11 5.22 0.85
C ILE A 33 8.31 5.31 2.36
N PRO A 34 7.37 4.85 3.21
CA PRO A 34 7.53 4.87 4.65
C PRO A 34 8.75 4.12 5.17
N ALA A 35 9.15 3.03 4.51
CA ALA A 35 10.29 2.22 4.97
C ALA A 35 11.64 2.81 4.57
N PHE A 36 11.76 3.43 3.38
CA PHE A 36 13.06 3.72 2.77
C PHE A 36 13.26 5.16 2.32
N TYR A 37 12.19 5.93 2.21
CA TYR A 37 12.20 7.27 1.61
C TYR A 37 11.44 8.29 2.46
N THR A 38 11.27 8.04 3.75
CA THR A 38 10.52 8.94 4.64
C THR A 38 11.15 10.34 4.68
N ASP A 39 12.46 10.44 4.90
CA ASP A 39 13.18 11.71 4.97
C ASP A 39 13.07 12.47 3.64
N TRP A 40 13.27 11.77 2.51
CA TRP A 40 13.07 12.33 1.18
C TRP A 40 11.64 12.83 0.99
N PHE A 41 10.65 12.05 1.38
CA PHE A 41 9.25 12.41 1.22
C PHE A 41 8.89 13.69 2.00
N PHE A 42 9.30 13.77 3.26
CA PHE A 42 9.03 14.97 4.08
C PHE A 42 9.82 16.19 3.61
N HIS A 43 11.06 16.02 3.18
CA HIS A 43 11.80 17.10 2.50
C HIS A 43 11.04 17.58 1.25
N ARG A 44 10.53 16.68 0.40
CA ARG A 44 9.76 17.06 -0.79
C ARG A 44 8.41 17.68 -0.45
N LEU A 45 7.79 17.25 0.64
CA LEU A 45 6.57 17.87 1.17
C LEU A 45 6.84 19.32 1.59
N ASP A 46 8.00 19.61 2.18
CA ASP A 46 8.46 20.97 2.51
C ASP A 46 8.71 21.80 1.27
N MET A 47 9.32 21.22 0.24
CA MET A 47 9.55 21.88 -1.05
C MET A 47 8.27 22.09 -1.88
N GLY A 48 7.16 21.45 -1.49
CA GLY A 48 5.82 21.61 -2.06
C GLY A 48 5.53 20.80 -3.33
N TYR A 49 6.48 20.00 -3.84
CA TYR A 49 6.27 19.19 -5.03
C TYR A 49 7.25 18.02 -5.17
N VAL A 50 6.88 17.05 -6.02
CA VAL A 50 7.79 16.01 -6.52
C VAL A 50 7.74 15.97 -8.06
N ARG A 51 8.85 15.57 -8.68
CA ARG A 51 8.87 15.14 -10.07
C ARG A 51 8.61 13.64 -10.12
N TRP A 52 7.61 13.25 -10.88
CA TRP A 52 7.17 11.86 -11.04
C TRP A 52 7.30 11.41 -12.48
N ARG A 53 7.97 10.29 -12.68
CA ARG A 53 8.13 9.69 -14.00
C ARG A 53 7.06 8.65 -14.25
N ASN A 54 6.32 8.81 -15.33
CA ASN A 54 5.32 7.82 -15.74
C ASN A 54 6.02 6.50 -16.12
N PRO A 55 5.72 5.37 -15.47
CA PRO A 55 6.41 4.11 -15.72
C PRO A 55 6.12 3.49 -17.09
N PHE A 56 5.06 3.93 -17.77
CA PHE A 56 4.65 3.41 -19.07
C PHE A 56 5.16 4.27 -20.24
N SER A 57 5.04 5.59 -20.13
CA SER A 57 5.47 6.50 -21.19
C SER A 57 6.90 7.01 -21.00
N GLY A 58 7.47 6.89 -19.82
CA GLY A 58 8.76 7.46 -19.47
C GLY A 58 8.77 8.98 -19.35
N GLN A 59 7.62 9.65 -19.49
CA GLN A 59 7.50 11.11 -19.41
C GLN A 59 7.52 11.57 -17.96
N ASP A 60 8.27 12.63 -17.70
CA ASP A 60 8.28 13.31 -16.43
C ASP A 60 7.08 14.25 -16.30
N SER A 61 6.53 14.33 -15.10
CA SER A 61 5.46 15.27 -14.73
C SER A 61 5.69 15.73 -13.30
N TYR A 62 5.12 16.88 -12.94
CA TYR A 62 5.22 17.42 -11.59
C TYR A 62 3.92 17.20 -10.82
N VAL A 63 4.05 16.90 -9.54
CA VAL A 63 2.93 16.71 -8.61
C VAL A 63 3.14 17.68 -7.44
N SER A 64 2.23 18.62 -7.30
CA SER A 64 2.26 19.61 -6.20
C SER A 64 1.50 19.08 -5.00
N PHE A 65 2.04 19.33 -3.80
CA PHE A 65 1.37 19.10 -2.53
C PHE A 65 0.47 20.26 -2.07
N GLY A 66 0.42 21.37 -2.82
CA GLY A 66 -0.29 22.60 -2.41
C GLY A 66 -1.77 22.42 -2.06
N ASN A 67 -2.47 21.49 -2.73
CA ASN A 67 -3.87 21.15 -2.43
C ASN A 67 -4.02 19.82 -1.69
N THR A 68 -2.94 19.15 -1.30
CA THR A 68 -3.01 17.84 -0.65
C THR A 68 -3.62 17.98 0.74
N ARG A 69 -4.67 17.21 1.00
CA ARG A 69 -5.38 17.15 2.28
C ARG A 69 -5.27 15.78 2.92
N PHE A 70 -4.95 14.75 2.12
CA PHE A 70 -4.87 13.40 2.64
C PHE A 70 -3.78 12.58 1.95
N ILE A 71 -3.08 11.75 2.72
CA ILE A 71 -2.03 10.87 2.21
C ILE A 71 -2.34 9.43 2.64
N VAL A 72 -2.35 8.52 1.67
CA VAL A 72 -2.44 7.08 1.94
C VAL A 72 -1.07 6.47 1.76
N PHE A 73 -0.50 5.99 2.84
CA PHE A 73 0.78 5.31 2.85
C PHE A 73 0.60 3.80 2.64
N TRP A 74 1.56 3.19 1.95
CA TRP A 74 1.62 1.75 1.72
C TRP A 74 2.96 1.25 2.19
N SER A 75 2.97 0.30 3.12
CA SER A 75 4.24 -0.13 3.70
C SER A 75 4.19 -1.54 4.27
N LYS A 76 5.35 -2.22 4.24
CA LYS A 76 5.66 -3.42 5.01
C LYS A 76 6.48 -3.11 6.27
N ASN A 77 7.00 -1.89 6.37
CA ASN A 77 7.74 -1.41 7.53
C ASN A 77 7.57 0.12 7.71
N PRO A 78 6.42 0.59 8.20
CA PRO A 78 6.19 2.02 8.39
C PRO A 78 6.84 2.59 9.67
N ALA A 79 7.72 1.87 10.38
CA ALA A 79 8.36 2.36 11.59
C ALA A 79 9.09 3.72 11.42
N PRO A 80 9.82 3.98 10.29
CA PRO A 80 10.46 5.27 10.08
C PRO A 80 9.49 6.45 9.94
N LEU A 81 8.20 6.20 9.64
CA LEU A 81 7.17 7.23 9.53
C LEU A 81 6.72 7.79 10.88
N LEU A 82 6.85 7.00 11.96
CA LEU A 82 6.34 7.37 13.30
C LEU A 82 6.76 8.77 13.76
N PRO A 83 8.03 9.19 13.66
CA PRO A 83 8.46 10.54 14.09
C PRO A 83 7.82 11.70 13.32
N TYR A 84 7.32 11.42 12.10
CA TYR A 84 6.80 12.44 11.19
C TYR A 84 5.28 12.62 11.25
N LEU A 85 4.57 11.79 12.01
CA LEU A 85 3.10 11.87 12.07
C LEU A 85 2.60 13.19 12.64
N SER A 86 3.32 13.77 13.61
CA SER A 86 3.01 15.11 14.14
C SER A 86 3.11 16.20 13.07
N THR A 87 4.12 16.12 12.19
CA THR A 87 4.31 17.07 11.08
C THR A 87 3.12 17.09 10.12
N LEU A 88 2.54 15.93 9.81
CA LEU A 88 1.33 15.86 8.97
C LEU A 88 0.15 16.52 9.67
N LYS A 89 -0.05 16.23 10.96
CA LYS A 89 -1.12 16.82 11.77
C LYS A 89 -1.01 18.33 11.85
N GLU A 90 0.20 18.87 12.10
CA GLU A 90 0.49 20.31 12.15
C GLU A 90 0.19 21.00 10.82
N ARG A 91 0.33 20.29 9.70
CA ARG A 91 -0.01 20.79 8.36
C ARG A 91 -1.47 20.65 7.99
N GLY A 92 -2.29 20.07 8.85
CA GLY A 92 -3.69 19.74 8.54
C GLY A 92 -3.85 18.69 7.44
N ILE A 93 -2.86 17.80 7.27
CA ILE A 93 -2.90 16.71 6.30
C ILE A 93 -3.26 15.42 7.03
N GLY A 94 -4.43 14.86 6.72
CA GLY A 94 -4.84 13.56 7.23
C GLY A 94 -4.04 12.41 6.58
N CYS A 95 -3.94 11.28 7.26
CA CYS A 95 -3.36 10.08 6.67
C CYS A 95 -3.94 8.78 7.25
N TYR A 96 -3.79 7.70 6.49
CA TYR A 96 -3.86 6.34 7.00
C TYR A 96 -2.83 5.44 6.31
N ILE A 97 -2.61 4.27 6.90
CA ILE A 97 -1.57 3.35 6.46
C ILE A 97 -2.21 2.03 6.00
N GLN A 98 -1.97 1.66 4.76
CA GLN A 98 -2.19 0.32 4.22
C GLN A 98 -0.97 -0.52 4.63
N TYR A 99 -1.05 -1.18 5.79
CA TYR A 99 0.09 -1.91 6.36
C TYR A 99 0.04 -3.38 5.94
N THR A 100 0.92 -3.76 5.02
CA THR A 100 1.08 -5.16 4.64
C THR A 100 1.87 -5.90 5.71
N LEU A 101 1.18 -6.71 6.49
CA LEU A 101 1.70 -7.52 7.57
C LEU A 101 1.43 -8.99 7.27
N ASN A 102 2.29 -9.59 6.45
CA ASN A 102 2.32 -11.01 6.12
C ASN A 102 3.25 -11.75 7.10
N ASP A 103 3.16 -13.07 7.14
CA ASP A 103 4.10 -13.94 7.83
C ASP A 103 4.74 -14.91 6.83
N TYR A 104 5.75 -14.43 6.11
CA TYR A 104 6.51 -15.19 5.11
C TYR A 104 8.00 -15.32 5.44
N GLU A 105 8.36 -15.19 6.73
CA GLU A 105 9.75 -15.25 7.19
C GLU A 105 10.38 -16.62 6.94
N THR A 106 9.68 -17.69 7.36
CA THR A 106 10.17 -19.06 7.27
C THR A 106 10.32 -19.53 5.82
N GLU A 107 9.53 -19.00 4.91
CA GLU A 107 9.59 -19.31 3.48
C GLU A 107 10.58 -18.43 2.72
N GLY A 108 11.10 -17.36 3.35
CA GLY A 108 12.06 -16.45 2.75
C GLY A 108 11.50 -15.63 1.59
N LEU A 109 10.17 -15.46 1.52
CA LEU A 109 9.53 -14.68 0.44
C LEU A 109 9.74 -13.18 0.56
N GLU A 110 10.10 -12.70 1.77
CA GLU A 110 10.28 -11.28 2.11
C GLU A 110 11.64 -11.03 2.80
N PRO A 111 12.78 -11.24 2.13
CA PRO A 111 14.09 -11.39 2.76
C PRO A 111 14.60 -10.16 3.52
N ASN A 112 14.14 -8.94 3.15
CA ASN A 112 14.59 -7.69 3.80
C ASN A 112 13.43 -6.96 4.50
N VAL A 113 12.36 -7.67 4.82
CA VAL A 113 11.28 -7.16 5.68
C VAL A 113 11.65 -7.46 7.13
N PRO A 114 11.45 -6.53 8.08
CA PRO A 114 11.74 -6.79 9.50
C PRO A 114 10.95 -7.96 10.06
N PRO A 115 11.43 -8.59 11.16
CA PRO A 115 10.74 -9.69 11.82
C PRO A 115 9.29 -9.37 12.17
N LEU A 116 8.41 -10.38 12.12
CA LEU A 116 6.97 -10.23 12.32
C LEU A 116 6.65 -9.56 13.65
N GLN A 117 7.30 -9.98 14.74
CA GLN A 117 7.05 -9.41 16.07
C GLN A 117 7.34 -7.91 16.13
N GLN A 118 8.40 -7.44 15.49
CA GLN A 118 8.72 -6.01 15.39
C GLN A 118 7.68 -5.25 14.56
N ARG A 119 7.14 -5.87 13.52
CA ARG A 119 6.09 -5.28 12.68
C ARG A 119 4.75 -5.20 13.40
N ILE A 120 4.39 -6.20 14.20
CA ILE A 120 3.21 -6.18 15.06
C ILE A 120 3.32 -5.03 16.08
N GLU A 121 4.46 -4.89 16.72
CA GLU A 121 4.70 -3.79 17.67
C GLU A 121 4.60 -2.42 16.97
N THR A 122 5.18 -2.30 15.77
CA THR A 122 5.05 -1.08 14.95
C THR A 122 3.59 -0.79 14.60
N PHE A 123 2.80 -1.82 14.28
CA PHE A 123 1.37 -1.67 14.00
C PHE A 123 0.63 -1.04 15.19
N ARG A 124 0.85 -1.58 16.40
CA ARG A 124 0.23 -1.08 17.63
C ARG A 124 0.61 0.37 17.91
N ARG A 125 1.90 0.70 17.82
CA ARG A 125 2.40 2.08 18.01
C ARG A 125 1.80 3.08 17.01
N LEU A 126 1.57 2.66 15.78
CA LEU A 126 0.91 3.49 14.78
C LEU A 126 -0.57 3.71 15.11
N VAL A 127 -1.25 2.68 15.60
CA VAL A 127 -2.65 2.82 16.05
C VAL A 127 -2.74 3.73 17.28
N ASP A 128 -1.80 3.62 18.23
CA ASP A 128 -1.73 4.52 19.39
C ASP A 128 -1.55 6.00 18.95
N ALA A 129 -0.80 6.23 17.88
CA ALA A 129 -0.54 7.58 17.36
C ALA A 129 -1.66 8.14 16.47
N LEU A 130 -2.31 7.30 15.67
CA LEU A 130 -3.27 7.73 14.62
C LEU A 130 -4.73 7.41 14.97
N GLY A 131 -4.97 6.53 15.92
CA GLY A 131 -6.29 6.01 16.26
C GLY A 131 -6.68 4.74 15.50
N ILE A 132 -7.67 4.03 16.05
CA ILE A 132 -8.21 2.79 15.46
C ILE A 132 -8.83 3.10 14.09
N GLY A 133 -8.55 2.21 13.13
CA GLY A 133 -9.01 2.32 11.74
C GLY A 133 -8.08 3.12 10.82
N ALA A 134 -7.14 3.93 11.38
CA ALA A 134 -6.14 4.62 10.58
C ALA A 134 -4.96 3.73 10.17
N VAL A 135 -4.89 2.50 10.65
CA VAL A 135 -3.94 1.48 10.20
C VAL A 135 -4.74 0.26 9.75
N VAL A 136 -4.71 -0.01 8.45
CA VAL A 136 -5.44 -1.11 7.83
C VAL A 136 -4.50 -2.29 7.67
N TRP A 137 -4.83 -3.40 8.32
CA TRP A 137 -4.07 -4.62 8.14
C TRP A 137 -4.34 -5.26 6.79
N ARG A 138 -3.25 -5.59 6.08
CA ARG A 138 -3.28 -6.32 4.81
C ARG A 138 -2.45 -7.59 4.94
N PHE A 139 -3.06 -8.73 4.67
CA PHE A 139 -2.35 -9.97 4.36
C PHE A 139 -2.37 -10.15 2.84
N ASP A 140 -1.39 -9.57 2.14
CA ASP A 140 -1.51 -9.31 0.70
C ASP A 140 -0.14 -9.42 0.01
N PRO A 141 -0.04 -10.37 -0.96
CA PRO A 141 -1.03 -11.37 -1.36
C PRO A 141 -0.96 -12.68 -0.56
N LEU A 142 -2.02 -13.49 -0.64
CA LEU A 142 -2.03 -14.89 -0.23
C LEU A 142 -1.34 -15.74 -1.31
N ILE A 143 -0.29 -16.45 -0.94
CA ILE A 143 0.51 -17.26 -1.89
C ILE A 143 0.42 -18.72 -1.51
N LEU A 144 0.11 -19.58 -2.48
CA LEU A 144 0.17 -21.05 -2.33
C LEU A 144 1.48 -21.58 -2.90
N THR A 145 2.13 -22.47 -2.15
CA THR A 145 3.35 -23.17 -2.55
C THR A 145 3.31 -24.62 -2.06
N ASP A 146 4.36 -25.39 -2.32
CA ASP A 146 4.50 -26.73 -1.72
C ASP A 146 4.57 -26.69 -0.18
N ARG A 147 4.94 -25.56 0.40
CA ARG A 147 5.09 -25.36 1.85
C ARG A 147 3.99 -24.51 2.48
N ILE A 148 3.29 -23.72 1.68
CA ILE A 148 2.23 -22.82 2.11
C ILE A 148 0.93 -23.35 1.57
N THR A 149 0.14 -23.98 2.43
CA THR A 149 -1.20 -24.49 2.15
C THR A 149 -2.26 -23.53 2.69
N ILE A 150 -3.54 -23.83 2.45
CA ILE A 150 -4.65 -23.09 3.09
C ILE A 150 -4.52 -23.15 4.62
N ASP A 151 -4.21 -24.32 5.20
CA ASP A 151 -4.05 -24.48 6.64
C ASP A 151 -2.94 -23.57 7.17
N THR A 152 -1.77 -23.60 6.54
CA THR A 152 -0.64 -22.74 6.91
C THR A 152 -1.00 -21.25 6.83
N LEU A 153 -1.72 -20.83 5.79
CA LEU A 153 -2.15 -19.43 5.65
C LEU A 153 -3.13 -19.01 6.76
N LEU A 154 -4.08 -19.88 7.08
CA LEU A 154 -5.05 -19.63 8.14
C LEU A 154 -4.38 -19.57 9.52
N GLU A 155 -3.41 -20.45 9.81
CA GLU A 155 -2.61 -20.40 11.05
C GLU A 155 -1.80 -19.10 11.16
N LYS A 156 -1.14 -18.68 10.07
CA LYS A 156 -0.39 -17.41 10.03
C LYS A 156 -1.30 -16.19 10.22
N ILE A 157 -2.47 -16.19 9.60
CA ILE A 157 -3.47 -15.14 9.77
C ILE A 157 -3.98 -15.13 11.22
N ALA A 158 -4.27 -16.30 11.81
CA ALA A 158 -4.72 -16.39 13.19
C ALA A 158 -3.69 -15.81 14.16
N HIS A 159 -2.42 -16.17 14.01
CA HIS A 159 -1.34 -15.64 14.83
C HIS A 159 -1.26 -14.10 14.81
N ILE A 160 -1.36 -13.50 13.62
CA ILE A 160 -1.36 -12.04 13.50
C ILE A 160 -2.66 -11.44 14.04
N ALA A 161 -3.80 -12.05 13.72
CA ALA A 161 -5.12 -11.59 14.14
C ALA A 161 -5.22 -11.51 15.66
N ASP A 162 -4.80 -12.57 16.37
CA ASP A 162 -4.78 -12.61 17.85
C ASP A 162 -3.94 -11.48 18.43
N ALA A 163 -2.83 -11.13 17.77
CA ALA A 163 -1.97 -10.03 18.19
C ALA A 163 -2.56 -8.64 17.89
N LEU A 164 -3.49 -8.53 16.92
CA LEU A 164 -4.08 -7.27 16.46
C LEU A 164 -5.51 -7.03 16.96
N VAL A 165 -6.09 -7.92 17.75
CA VAL A 165 -7.39 -7.67 18.41
C VAL A 165 -7.33 -6.36 19.20
N GLY A 166 -8.30 -5.48 18.98
CA GLY A 166 -8.36 -4.14 19.57
C GLY A 166 -7.49 -3.08 18.88
N TYR A 167 -6.65 -3.47 17.91
CA TYR A 167 -5.81 -2.54 17.12
C TYR A 167 -6.26 -2.38 15.67
N THR A 168 -6.99 -3.34 15.11
CA THR A 168 -7.54 -3.23 13.76
C THR A 168 -9.02 -3.58 13.72
N GLU A 169 -9.75 -2.95 12.79
CA GLU A 169 -11.15 -3.24 12.51
C GLU A 169 -11.32 -4.10 11.25
N LYS A 170 -10.22 -4.27 10.48
CA LYS A 170 -10.32 -4.78 9.12
C LYS A 170 -9.10 -5.61 8.74
N LEU A 171 -9.36 -6.74 8.06
CA LEU A 171 -8.37 -7.50 7.32
C LEU A 171 -8.66 -7.41 5.83
N VAL A 172 -7.67 -6.97 5.07
CA VAL A 172 -7.70 -6.95 3.61
C VAL A 172 -6.73 -8.00 3.06
N PHE A 173 -7.17 -8.79 2.10
CA PHE A 173 -6.31 -9.78 1.45
C PHE A 173 -6.52 -9.81 -0.07
N SER A 174 -5.61 -10.44 -0.79
CA SER A 174 -5.77 -10.79 -2.21
C SER A 174 -5.18 -12.16 -2.47
N PHE A 175 -5.69 -12.84 -3.48
CA PHE A 175 -5.11 -14.08 -3.98
C PHE A 175 -3.99 -13.74 -4.96
N ALA A 176 -2.85 -14.42 -4.84
CA ALA A 176 -1.71 -14.17 -5.72
C ALA A 176 -2.02 -14.67 -7.14
N ASP A 177 -2.02 -13.75 -8.09
CA ASP A 177 -2.17 -14.02 -9.52
C ASP A 177 -0.76 -14.03 -10.17
N ILE A 178 -0.03 -15.14 -9.94
CA ILE A 178 1.41 -15.23 -10.21
C ILE A 178 1.70 -15.30 -11.71
N GLU A 179 0.94 -16.11 -12.45
CA GLU A 179 1.16 -16.31 -13.90
C GLU A 179 0.84 -15.05 -14.72
N SER A 180 -0.08 -14.21 -14.26
CA SER A 180 -0.36 -12.91 -14.90
C SER A 180 0.83 -11.96 -14.83
N TYR A 181 1.75 -12.17 -13.89
CA TYR A 181 2.96 -11.37 -13.70
C TYR A 181 4.22 -12.18 -14.02
N LYS A 182 4.63 -12.23 -15.30
CA LYS A 182 5.82 -12.98 -15.74
C LYS A 182 7.10 -12.74 -14.93
N LYS A 183 7.23 -11.56 -14.30
CA LYS A 183 8.36 -11.26 -13.41
C LYS A 183 8.26 -12.05 -12.11
N VAL A 184 7.06 -12.16 -11.55
CA VAL A 184 6.79 -12.86 -10.29
C VAL A 184 7.04 -14.35 -10.47
N SER A 185 6.42 -14.97 -11.48
CA SER A 185 6.59 -16.39 -11.77
C SER A 185 8.06 -16.75 -12.02
N ARG A 186 8.78 -15.90 -12.77
CA ARG A 186 10.22 -16.08 -13.00
C ARG A 186 11.04 -16.00 -11.69
N ASN A 187 10.78 -15.00 -10.84
CA ASN A 187 11.53 -14.81 -9.60
C ASN A 187 11.32 -15.97 -8.64
N LEU A 188 10.08 -16.44 -8.47
CA LEU A 188 9.75 -17.59 -7.62
C LEU A 188 10.46 -18.86 -8.13
N ARG A 189 10.38 -19.16 -9.42
CA ARG A 189 11.05 -20.33 -10.03
C ARG A 189 12.57 -20.26 -9.86
N HIS A 190 13.21 -19.10 -10.06
CA HIS A 190 14.67 -18.94 -9.85
C HIS A 190 15.08 -19.13 -8.39
N SER A 191 14.17 -18.85 -7.46
CA SER A 191 14.39 -19.08 -6.03
C SER A 191 14.03 -20.49 -5.57
N GLY A 192 13.72 -21.39 -6.49
CA GLY A 192 13.36 -22.80 -6.19
C GLY A 192 12.01 -22.97 -5.50
N ILE A 193 11.11 -21.97 -5.63
CA ILE A 193 9.78 -22.01 -5.02
C ILE A 193 8.77 -22.51 -6.02
N ASN A 194 8.16 -23.67 -5.73
CA ASN A 194 7.07 -24.23 -6.48
C ASN A 194 5.77 -23.63 -5.97
N TYR A 195 5.17 -22.70 -6.72
CA TYR A 195 3.90 -22.08 -6.41
C TYR A 195 2.74 -22.80 -7.09
N ARG A 196 1.55 -22.57 -6.59
CA ARG A 196 0.28 -22.98 -7.19
C ARG A 196 -0.60 -21.77 -7.39
N GLU A 197 -1.30 -21.69 -8.51
CA GLU A 197 -2.36 -20.69 -8.73
C GLU A 197 -3.59 -21.03 -7.88
N TRP A 198 -4.33 -20.00 -7.55
CA TRP A 198 -5.63 -20.13 -6.94
C TRP A 198 -6.69 -20.39 -7.99
N ASP A 199 -7.47 -21.44 -7.83
CA ASP A 199 -8.73 -21.64 -8.54
C ASP A 199 -9.91 -21.18 -7.68
N GLU A 200 -11.09 -21.07 -8.30
CA GLU A 200 -12.29 -20.57 -7.61
C GLU A 200 -12.70 -21.47 -6.44
N ALA A 201 -12.58 -22.78 -6.55
CA ALA A 201 -12.93 -23.71 -5.48
C ALA A 201 -12.04 -23.52 -4.26
N THR A 202 -10.74 -23.40 -4.48
CA THR A 202 -9.73 -23.16 -3.44
C THR A 202 -9.90 -21.77 -2.78
N MET A 203 -10.24 -20.73 -3.57
CA MET A 203 -10.56 -19.41 -3.04
C MET A 203 -11.79 -19.45 -2.12
N ARG A 204 -12.85 -20.15 -2.52
CA ARG A 204 -14.08 -20.30 -1.72
C ARG A 204 -13.84 -21.13 -0.45
N GLU A 205 -13.06 -22.20 -0.53
CA GLU A 205 -12.66 -22.97 0.64
C GLU A 205 -11.95 -22.09 1.67
N PHE A 206 -10.92 -21.36 1.23
CA PHE A 206 -10.19 -20.42 2.09
C PHE A 206 -11.12 -19.37 2.70
N ALA A 207 -11.96 -18.73 1.89
CA ALA A 207 -12.90 -17.70 2.32
C ALA A 207 -13.89 -18.19 3.36
N SER A 208 -14.48 -19.38 3.14
CA SER A 208 -15.41 -20.01 4.08
C SER A 208 -14.77 -20.28 5.43
N ARG A 209 -13.56 -20.85 5.43
CA ARG A 209 -12.81 -21.17 6.65
C ARG A 209 -12.35 -19.92 7.39
N LEU A 210 -11.80 -18.93 6.67
CA LEU A 210 -11.40 -17.65 7.26
C LEU A 210 -12.60 -16.93 7.89
N SER A 211 -13.74 -16.91 7.20
CA SER A 211 -14.97 -16.30 7.71
C SER A 211 -15.46 -16.95 8.99
N ALA A 212 -15.45 -18.29 9.07
CA ALA A 212 -15.79 -19.02 10.29
C ALA A 212 -14.86 -18.66 11.45
N MET A 213 -13.55 -18.75 11.23
CA MET A 213 -12.54 -18.38 12.25
C MET A 213 -12.69 -16.93 12.72
N ASN A 214 -12.92 -15.99 11.78
CA ASN A 214 -13.09 -14.58 12.10
C ASN A 214 -14.32 -14.31 12.96
N ARG A 215 -15.45 -14.93 12.62
CA ARG A 215 -16.70 -14.80 13.39
C ARG A 215 -16.55 -15.31 14.81
N ASP A 216 -15.83 -16.41 14.98
CA ASP A 216 -15.70 -17.09 16.26
C ASP A 216 -14.66 -16.43 17.19
N ASN A 217 -13.68 -15.66 16.64
CA ASN A 217 -12.55 -15.16 17.42
C ASN A 217 -12.35 -13.64 17.36
N TRP A 218 -12.44 -12.97 16.17
CA TRP A 218 -11.94 -11.58 16.03
C TRP A 218 -12.98 -10.58 15.58
N ASN A 219 -13.94 -10.99 14.77
CA ASN A 219 -15.02 -10.15 14.22
C ASN A 219 -14.50 -8.93 13.40
N PHE A 220 -13.41 -9.09 12.64
CA PHE A 220 -12.93 -8.08 11.71
C PHE A 220 -13.83 -7.97 10.47
N ARG A 221 -13.87 -6.80 9.84
CA ARG A 221 -14.39 -6.66 8.48
C ARG A 221 -13.42 -7.32 7.52
N LEU A 222 -13.84 -8.38 6.84
CA LEU A 222 -13.03 -9.08 5.84
C LEU A 222 -13.28 -8.48 4.46
N SER A 223 -12.22 -8.21 3.71
CA SER A 223 -12.35 -7.64 2.37
C SER A 223 -11.25 -8.11 1.43
N THR A 224 -11.58 -8.29 0.15
CA THR A 224 -10.61 -8.62 -0.90
C THR A 224 -10.11 -7.37 -1.63
N CYS A 225 -8.86 -7.39 -2.10
CA CYS A 225 -8.27 -6.30 -2.87
C CYS A 225 -8.19 -6.64 -4.35
N ALA A 226 -9.01 -5.94 -5.15
CA ALA A 226 -9.02 -6.03 -6.62
C ALA A 226 -9.25 -7.45 -7.17
N GLU A 227 -10.08 -8.23 -6.49
CA GLU A 227 -10.53 -9.55 -6.92
C GLU A 227 -11.83 -9.46 -7.73
N PHE A 228 -12.02 -10.41 -8.68
CA PHE A 228 -13.26 -10.52 -9.45
C PHE A 228 -14.27 -11.49 -8.81
N ILE A 229 -13.78 -12.43 -7.99
CA ILE A 229 -14.64 -13.40 -7.33
C ILE A 229 -15.53 -12.71 -6.31
N ASP A 230 -16.81 -13.02 -6.34
CA ASP A 230 -17.78 -12.61 -5.32
C ASP A 230 -17.72 -13.60 -4.13
N LEU A 231 -17.37 -13.08 -2.96
CA LEU A 231 -17.27 -13.82 -1.70
C LEU A 231 -18.25 -13.27 -0.66
N SER A 232 -19.28 -12.53 -1.08
CA SER A 232 -20.27 -11.91 -0.19
C SER A 232 -21.07 -12.93 0.63
N GLU A 233 -21.25 -14.14 0.13
CA GLU A 233 -21.86 -15.27 0.87
C GLU A 233 -21.08 -15.64 2.15
N TYR A 234 -19.78 -15.32 2.23
CA TYR A 234 -18.93 -15.50 3.41
C TYR A 234 -18.78 -14.20 4.22
N GLY A 235 -19.53 -13.15 3.91
CA GLY A 235 -19.40 -11.84 4.56
C GLY A 235 -18.11 -11.09 4.20
N ILE A 236 -17.50 -11.41 3.06
CA ILE A 236 -16.27 -10.80 2.55
C ILE A 236 -16.62 -9.82 1.43
N GLU A 237 -16.28 -8.56 1.62
CA GLU A 237 -16.59 -7.47 0.69
C GLU A 237 -15.44 -7.14 -0.25
N HIS A 238 -15.71 -6.46 -1.36
CA HIS A 238 -14.66 -5.84 -2.17
C HIS A 238 -14.11 -4.59 -1.50
N ASN A 239 -12.80 -4.52 -1.32
CA ASN A 239 -12.12 -3.41 -0.67
C ASN A 239 -11.92 -2.21 -1.61
N ARG A 240 -11.87 -1.03 -0.99
CA ARG A 240 -11.31 0.20 -1.58
C ARG A 240 -10.06 0.58 -0.82
N CYS A 241 -8.90 0.49 -1.46
CA CYS A 241 -7.64 0.81 -0.77
C CYS A 241 -7.43 2.32 -0.61
N ILE A 242 -7.92 3.12 -1.56
CA ILE A 242 -8.16 4.56 -1.37
C ILE A 242 -9.67 4.67 -1.14
N ASP A 243 -10.02 4.68 0.13
CA ASP A 243 -11.40 4.52 0.61
C ASP A 243 -11.99 5.89 1.01
N PRO A 244 -13.00 6.38 0.28
CA PRO A 244 -13.60 7.69 0.57
C PRO A 244 -14.30 7.74 1.93
N GLU A 245 -14.90 6.61 2.37
CA GLU A 245 -15.61 6.54 3.65
C GLU A 245 -14.60 6.62 4.82
N LEU A 246 -13.48 5.88 4.70
CA LEU A 246 -12.41 5.94 5.69
C LEU A 246 -11.76 7.32 5.74
N ILE A 247 -11.48 7.93 4.58
CA ILE A 247 -10.95 9.30 4.51
C ILE A 247 -11.89 10.28 5.18
N SER A 248 -13.19 10.20 4.87
CA SER A 248 -14.22 11.07 5.46
C SER A 248 -14.30 10.90 6.97
N ARG A 249 -14.22 9.68 7.48
CA ARG A 249 -14.20 9.35 8.92
C ARG A 249 -12.99 9.92 9.64
N LEU A 250 -11.81 9.86 9.01
CA LEU A 250 -10.54 10.30 9.59
C LEU A 250 -10.30 11.81 9.47
N ALA A 251 -11.02 12.50 8.59
CA ALA A 251 -10.95 13.94 8.40
C ALA A 251 -12.36 14.56 8.32
N PRO A 252 -13.18 14.44 9.40
CA PRO A 252 -14.59 14.83 9.36
C PRO A 252 -14.80 16.33 9.15
N ASP A 253 -13.85 17.16 9.60
CA ASP A 253 -13.94 18.61 9.54
C ASP A 253 -13.35 19.21 8.25
N ASP A 254 -12.74 18.40 7.37
CA ASP A 254 -12.19 18.87 6.10
C ASP A 254 -13.27 18.91 5.02
N SER A 255 -13.82 20.10 4.78
CA SER A 255 -14.90 20.31 3.81
C SER A 255 -14.52 19.94 2.37
N ALA A 256 -13.24 20.08 1.99
CA ALA A 256 -12.78 19.71 0.66
C ALA A 256 -12.79 18.20 0.46
N LEU A 257 -12.39 17.42 1.48
CA LEU A 257 -12.46 15.96 1.45
C LEU A 257 -13.89 15.46 1.52
N GLN A 258 -14.76 16.08 2.33
CA GLN A 258 -16.20 15.73 2.39
C GLN A 258 -16.89 15.96 1.05
N ASN A 259 -16.66 17.10 0.39
CA ASN A 259 -17.17 17.39 -0.95
C ASN A 259 -16.60 16.44 -2.00
N PHE A 260 -15.32 16.07 -1.88
CA PHE A 260 -14.68 15.10 -2.78
C PHE A 260 -15.29 13.70 -2.61
N HIS A 261 -15.54 13.28 -1.37
CA HIS A 261 -16.22 12.01 -1.06
C HIS A 261 -17.59 11.92 -1.75
N TYR A 262 -18.41 12.96 -1.64
CA TYR A 262 -19.76 12.99 -2.22
C TYR A 262 -19.78 12.81 -3.74
N ASN A 263 -18.71 13.27 -4.41
CA ASN A 263 -18.53 13.19 -5.87
C ASN A 263 -17.54 12.10 -6.30
N ALA A 264 -17.05 11.28 -5.37
CA ALA A 264 -16.00 10.31 -5.65
C ALA A 264 -16.46 9.26 -6.66
N ARG A 265 -15.68 9.10 -7.72
CA ARG A 265 -15.83 8.03 -8.70
C ARG A 265 -14.59 7.14 -8.64
N SER A 266 -14.76 5.88 -9.04
CA SER A 266 -13.63 4.96 -9.17
C SER A 266 -12.56 5.53 -10.10
N ASP A 267 -11.29 5.32 -9.72
CA ASP A 267 -10.12 5.72 -10.52
C ASP A 267 -9.99 4.80 -11.74
N SER A 268 -10.29 5.34 -12.92
CA SER A 268 -10.21 4.61 -14.19
C SER A 268 -8.80 4.16 -14.57
N GLY A 269 -7.77 4.66 -13.88
CA GLY A 269 -6.37 4.24 -14.04
C GLY A 269 -6.02 2.98 -13.26
N GLN A 270 -6.94 2.44 -12.45
CA GLN A 270 -6.74 1.22 -11.67
C GLN A 270 -7.28 -0.02 -12.38
N ARG A 271 -7.02 -1.22 -11.80
CA ARG A 271 -7.59 -2.48 -12.29
C ARG A 271 -9.13 -2.41 -12.26
N LYS A 272 -9.80 -3.13 -13.16
CA LYS A 272 -11.27 -3.11 -13.28
C LYS A 272 -12.00 -3.46 -11.99
N ALA A 273 -11.46 -4.43 -11.22
CA ALA A 273 -12.02 -4.83 -9.92
C ALA A 273 -11.62 -3.92 -8.76
N CYS A 274 -10.81 -2.86 -9.00
CA CYS A 274 -10.38 -1.93 -7.97
C CYS A 274 -11.42 -0.83 -7.75
N GLY A 275 -11.95 -0.71 -6.54
CA GLY A 275 -12.90 0.33 -6.16
C GLY A 275 -12.27 1.64 -5.68
N CYS A 276 -10.95 1.80 -5.76
CA CYS A 276 -10.24 3.00 -5.29
C CYS A 276 -10.72 4.27 -5.98
N ILE A 277 -10.86 5.35 -5.20
CA ILE A 277 -11.15 6.67 -5.76
C ILE A 277 -9.89 7.35 -6.30
N LEU A 278 -10.09 8.45 -7.04
CA LEU A 278 -9.01 9.20 -7.68
C LEU A 278 -7.97 9.67 -6.66
N SER A 279 -6.73 9.27 -6.88
CA SER A 279 -5.54 9.69 -6.12
C SER A 279 -4.33 9.78 -7.05
N LYS A 280 -3.28 10.48 -6.62
CA LYS A 280 -2.02 10.52 -7.37
C LYS A 280 -0.95 9.69 -6.68
N ASP A 281 -0.51 8.63 -7.32
CA ASP A 281 0.65 7.85 -6.85
C ASP A 281 1.94 8.57 -7.22
N ILE A 282 2.89 8.63 -6.27
CA ILE A 282 4.17 9.33 -6.41
C ILE A 282 5.39 8.41 -6.34
N GLY A 283 5.17 7.09 -6.28
CA GLY A 283 6.25 6.10 -6.25
C GLY A 283 6.86 5.82 -7.63
N ALA A 284 7.92 5.04 -7.61
CA ALA A 284 8.62 4.61 -8.80
C ALA A 284 8.91 3.10 -8.77
N TYR A 285 8.81 2.44 -9.93
CA TYR A 285 9.19 1.04 -10.04
C TYR A 285 10.70 0.86 -9.87
N ASN A 286 11.11 -0.34 -9.43
CA ASN A 286 12.51 -0.70 -9.18
C ASN A 286 13.20 0.16 -8.12
N THR A 287 12.50 0.53 -7.06
CA THR A 287 13.05 1.38 -6.00
C THR A 287 12.89 0.81 -4.59
N CYS A 288 12.04 -0.22 -4.39
CA CYS A 288 11.81 -0.82 -3.10
C CYS A 288 12.81 -1.95 -2.80
N PRO A 289 13.73 -1.82 -1.82
CA PRO A 289 14.76 -2.81 -1.52
C PRO A 289 14.31 -3.95 -0.59
N HIS A 290 13.03 -4.10 -0.27
CA HIS A 290 12.52 -5.25 0.52
C HIS A 290 12.86 -6.61 -0.12
N GLY A 291 13.00 -6.66 -1.44
CA GLY A 291 13.41 -7.87 -2.14
C GLY A 291 12.35 -8.97 -2.20
N CYS A 292 11.08 -8.66 -1.95
CA CYS A 292 9.99 -9.63 -2.00
C CYS A 292 9.99 -10.40 -3.33
N LEU A 293 10.02 -11.73 -3.27
CA LEU A 293 10.14 -12.59 -4.46
C LEU A 293 8.90 -12.50 -5.38
N TYR A 294 7.75 -12.17 -4.82
CA TYR A 294 6.48 -11.99 -5.52
C TYR A 294 6.21 -10.52 -5.93
N CYS A 295 7.22 -9.64 -5.90
CA CYS A 295 7.02 -8.22 -6.19
C CYS A 295 6.79 -7.97 -7.68
N TYR A 296 5.64 -7.39 -8.03
CA TYR A 296 5.35 -6.95 -9.40
C TYR A 296 6.02 -5.63 -9.79
N ALA A 297 6.40 -4.80 -8.79
CA ALA A 297 6.94 -3.46 -9.02
C ALA A 297 8.44 -3.46 -9.32
N ASN A 298 9.17 -4.50 -8.93
CA ASN A 298 10.59 -4.63 -9.18
C ASN A 298 10.88 -5.58 -10.34
N THR A 299 11.78 -5.20 -11.22
CA THR A 299 12.28 -6.08 -12.29
C THR A 299 13.24 -7.13 -11.73
N SER A 300 14.07 -6.71 -10.79
CA SER A 300 14.94 -7.59 -9.99
C SER A 300 15.28 -6.91 -8.66
N PRO A 301 15.63 -7.68 -7.61
CA PRO A 301 16.16 -7.12 -6.37
C PRO A 301 17.41 -6.26 -6.57
N ALA A 302 18.31 -6.67 -7.46
CA ALA A 302 19.53 -5.94 -7.77
C ALA A 302 19.27 -4.54 -8.35
N SER A 303 18.31 -4.43 -9.29
CA SER A 303 17.90 -3.13 -9.85
C SER A 303 17.31 -2.20 -8.80
N ALA A 304 16.44 -2.73 -7.95
CA ALA A 304 15.83 -1.96 -6.88
C ALA A 304 16.87 -1.45 -5.87
N PHE A 305 17.81 -2.30 -5.49
CA PHE A 305 18.89 -1.95 -4.58
C PHE A 305 19.86 -0.93 -5.16
N ALA A 306 20.21 -1.05 -6.46
CA ALA A 306 21.05 -0.06 -7.14
C ALA A 306 20.37 1.33 -7.19
N ASN A 307 19.07 1.37 -7.49
CA ASN A 307 18.30 2.62 -7.49
C ASN A 307 18.19 3.21 -6.08
N TYR A 308 17.95 2.39 -5.07
CA TYR A 308 17.93 2.83 -3.68
C TYR A 308 19.26 3.46 -3.24
N LYS A 309 20.41 2.82 -3.58
CA LYS A 309 21.73 3.40 -3.32
C LYS A 309 21.92 4.76 -4.00
N ARG A 310 21.43 4.93 -5.23
CA ARG A 310 21.50 6.23 -5.93
C ARG A 310 20.65 7.28 -5.23
N ALA A 311 19.44 6.92 -4.76
CA ALA A 311 18.59 7.82 -4.01
C ALA A 311 19.26 8.25 -2.68
N LEU A 312 19.88 7.32 -1.95
CA LEU A 312 20.63 7.65 -0.73
C LEU A 312 21.82 8.59 -0.97
N ALA A 313 22.47 8.47 -2.13
CA ALA A 313 23.58 9.35 -2.50
C ALA A 313 23.10 10.78 -2.86
N ASN A 314 21.82 10.95 -3.19
CA ASN A 314 21.22 12.21 -3.58
C ASN A 314 19.85 12.39 -2.91
N PRO A 315 19.80 12.54 -1.57
CA PRO A 315 18.55 12.47 -0.80
C PRO A 315 17.62 13.68 -1.00
N LEU A 316 18.11 14.75 -1.63
CA LEU A 316 17.34 15.99 -1.82
C LEU A 316 16.75 16.14 -3.24
N THR A 317 16.93 15.15 -4.11
CA THR A 317 16.41 15.23 -5.49
C THR A 317 14.89 15.35 -5.54
N ASP A 318 14.37 15.96 -6.60
CA ASP A 318 12.93 16.17 -6.80
C ASP A 318 12.16 14.90 -7.19
N SER A 319 12.88 13.79 -7.42
CA SER A 319 12.34 12.47 -7.80
C SER A 319 13.04 11.36 -6.99
N ILE A 320 12.36 10.22 -6.78
CA ILE A 320 12.99 9.04 -6.15
C ILE A 320 14.13 8.48 -7.03
N ILE A 321 14.01 8.59 -8.33
CA ILE A 321 15.01 8.19 -9.33
C ILE A 321 15.04 9.16 -10.51
#